data_690c0454a3346abb6e0e364a7d678c51
#
_entry.id   690c0454a3346abb6e0e364a7d678c51
#
_cell.length_a   1.000
_cell.length_b   1.000
_cell.length_c   1.000
_cell.angle_alpha   90.00
_cell.angle_beta   90.00
_cell.angle_gamma   90.00
#
_symmetry.space_group_name_H-M   'P 1'
#
loop_
_entity.id
_entity.type
_entity.pdbx_description
1 polymer ?
#
loop_
_entity_poly.entity_id
_entity_poly.type
_entity_poly.pdbx_seq_one_letter_code
_entity_poly.pdbx_strand_id
1 'polypeptide(L)'
;MLTCVVRGIPVVTVVNGTESRALSDPVCFARTPYHSLFLGRADRKFQQRGGLHENSVQFHQTVRAAREVYRVNTLMLEVSEPDADGYLYYGPRGTAWSSLDTQVEKRIYQVNAFQQRTRGEHHRIHVSEVTALCRADHPLNTYYYKAPDALDARIAAHILPLVRDGDTLQVGIGGIPNAVAYGLHGRKRLGIYTEVLTQAQLRLMASGAVDLDRVEASIVLDAAGHLDDFALAHIRMIPVDVLNDPFRAAQQPGLISVNGCLMADLTGQVCAEAIDGRQYSGVGGQLDFVRAAARSVGGRSFLCLHSTHEAPDGTLTSNIRAHLPSGAVVTTPRSDVMYIVTEWGAADLHNQPLETRICAMIRIAHPRFRCALAQEAVAWGQLSPECAAQFDTQPEPEEEETT
;
A
#
# COMPACT_ATOMS: atom_id res chain seq x y z
N MET A 1 5.62 -20.16 -17.44
CA MET A 1 6.56 -19.04 -17.42
C MET A 1 7.90 -19.34 -18.10
N LEU A 2 8.64 -20.40 -17.75
CA LEU A 2 9.94 -20.72 -18.36
C LEU A 2 9.89 -20.82 -19.90
N THR A 3 8.88 -21.49 -20.46
CA THR A 3 8.71 -21.60 -21.92
C THR A 3 8.43 -20.27 -22.59
N CYS A 4 7.68 -19.39 -21.93
CA CYS A 4 7.42 -18.02 -22.43
C CYS A 4 8.72 -17.21 -22.47
N VAL A 5 9.50 -17.27 -21.40
CA VAL A 5 10.79 -16.60 -21.28
C VAL A 5 11.76 -17.03 -22.37
N VAL A 6 11.92 -18.34 -22.59
CA VAL A 6 12.81 -18.90 -23.64
C VAL A 6 12.41 -18.45 -25.05
N ARG A 7 11.13 -18.24 -25.31
CA ARG A 7 10.62 -17.79 -26.61
C ARG A 7 10.53 -16.26 -26.74
N GLY A 8 10.95 -15.49 -25.75
CA GLY A 8 10.88 -14.03 -25.78
C GLY A 8 9.44 -13.47 -25.72
N ILE A 9 8.51 -14.22 -25.18
CA ILE A 9 7.11 -13.74 -25.00
C ILE A 9 7.08 -12.69 -23.89
N PRO A 10 6.52 -11.50 -24.13
CA PRO A 10 6.40 -10.47 -23.11
C PRO A 10 5.64 -10.97 -21.88
N VAL A 11 6.15 -10.61 -20.69
CA VAL A 11 5.52 -10.92 -19.41
C VAL A 11 5.11 -9.62 -18.74
N VAL A 12 3.86 -9.54 -18.32
CA VAL A 12 3.33 -8.45 -17.50
C VAL A 12 3.06 -9.00 -16.11
N THR A 13 3.62 -8.37 -15.10
CA THR A 13 3.28 -8.67 -13.71
C THR A 13 2.67 -7.46 -13.04
N VAL A 14 1.71 -7.70 -12.17
CA VAL A 14 1.12 -6.63 -11.38
C VAL A 14 1.88 -6.45 -10.08
N VAL A 15 2.12 -7.55 -9.37
CA VAL A 15 2.98 -7.59 -8.18
C VAL A 15 3.80 -8.86 -8.24
N ASN A 16 5.11 -8.72 -8.22
CA ASN A 16 6.03 -9.86 -8.14
C ASN A 16 6.55 -9.99 -6.72
N GLY A 17 5.84 -10.76 -5.90
CA GLY A 17 6.22 -11.00 -4.51
C GLY A 17 7.36 -12.01 -4.32
N THR A 18 7.70 -12.77 -5.37
CA THR A 18 8.72 -13.84 -5.30
C THR A 18 9.63 -13.79 -6.51
N GLU A 19 10.92 -14.11 -6.29
CA GLU A 19 11.88 -14.27 -7.39
C GLU A 19 11.48 -15.48 -8.25
N SER A 20 11.10 -15.23 -9.49
CA SER A 20 10.98 -16.27 -10.49
C SER A 20 12.38 -16.73 -10.90
N ARG A 21 12.70 -18.03 -10.73
CA ARG A 21 13.97 -18.59 -11.20
C ARG A 21 14.22 -18.31 -12.68
N ALA A 22 13.16 -18.32 -13.49
CA ALA A 22 13.25 -18.04 -14.91
C ALA A 22 13.63 -16.58 -15.22
N LEU A 23 13.13 -15.63 -14.44
CA LEU A 23 13.48 -14.21 -14.59
C LEU A 23 14.82 -13.89 -13.93
N SER A 24 15.26 -14.69 -12.95
CA SER A 24 16.57 -14.53 -12.31
C SER A 24 17.72 -14.97 -13.20
N ASP A 25 17.47 -15.82 -14.22
CA ASP A 25 18.44 -16.19 -15.23
C ASP A 25 18.70 -15.01 -16.20
N PRO A 26 19.92 -14.47 -16.29
CA PRO A 26 20.23 -13.31 -17.14
C PRO A 26 19.92 -13.55 -18.62
N VAL A 27 20.09 -14.78 -19.12
CA VAL A 27 19.82 -15.12 -20.53
C VAL A 27 18.32 -15.13 -20.82
N CYS A 28 17.54 -15.67 -19.89
CA CYS A 28 16.09 -15.68 -19.97
C CYS A 28 15.53 -14.25 -19.87
N PHE A 29 16.00 -13.48 -18.92
CA PHE A 29 15.57 -12.12 -18.67
C PHE A 29 15.85 -11.19 -19.88
N ALA A 30 17.06 -11.28 -20.46
CA ALA A 30 17.45 -10.48 -21.63
C ALA A 30 16.56 -10.71 -22.88
N ARG A 31 15.83 -11.82 -22.93
CA ARG A 31 14.95 -12.18 -24.05
C ARG A 31 13.47 -11.93 -23.79
N THR A 32 13.13 -11.48 -22.58
CA THR A 32 11.73 -11.33 -22.13
C THR A 32 11.48 -9.89 -21.76
N PRO A 33 10.75 -9.10 -22.58
CA PRO A 33 10.24 -7.82 -22.12
C PRO A 33 9.41 -8.01 -20.84
N TYR A 34 9.85 -7.37 -19.77
CA TYR A 34 9.24 -7.52 -18.46
C TYR A 34 8.62 -6.20 -18.01
N HIS A 35 7.31 -6.19 -17.84
CA HIS A 35 6.56 -5.03 -17.38
C HIS A 35 6.09 -5.25 -15.95
N SER A 36 6.41 -4.31 -15.06
CA SER A 36 5.91 -4.30 -13.68
C SER A 36 4.94 -3.15 -13.49
N LEU A 37 3.74 -3.45 -13.00
CA LEU A 37 2.74 -2.44 -12.63
C LEU A 37 2.91 -1.98 -11.18
N PHE A 38 3.76 -2.67 -10.42
CA PHE A 38 4.17 -2.30 -9.07
C PHE A 38 5.54 -2.88 -8.75
N LEU A 39 6.54 -2.01 -8.60
CA LEU A 39 7.91 -2.40 -8.29
C LEU A 39 8.02 -2.99 -6.88
N GLY A 40 8.07 -4.32 -6.81
CA GLY A 40 8.35 -5.03 -5.58
C GLY A 40 9.85 -5.17 -5.30
N ARG A 41 10.18 -5.78 -4.16
CA ARG A 41 11.59 -6.07 -3.77
C ARG A 41 12.32 -6.90 -4.81
N ALA A 42 11.64 -7.87 -5.42
CA ALA A 42 12.21 -8.71 -6.45
C ALA A 42 12.50 -7.92 -7.75
N ASP A 43 11.58 -7.03 -8.14
CA ASP A 43 11.69 -6.24 -9.36
C ASP A 43 12.86 -5.26 -9.32
N ARG A 44 13.14 -4.66 -8.15
CA ARG A 44 14.28 -3.74 -7.97
C ARG A 44 15.63 -4.37 -8.30
N LYS A 45 15.78 -5.70 -8.16
CA LYS A 45 16.99 -6.40 -8.60
C LYS A 45 17.11 -6.46 -10.13
N PHE A 46 15.97 -6.50 -10.83
CA PHE A 46 15.95 -6.50 -12.30
C PHE A 46 16.08 -5.09 -12.86
N GLN A 47 15.57 -4.08 -12.18
CA GLN A 47 15.71 -2.67 -12.57
C GLN A 47 17.18 -2.29 -12.81
N GLN A 48 18.08 -2.75 -11.94
CA GLN A 48 19.52 -2.50 -12.06
C GLN A 48 20.18 -3.17 -13.27
N ARG A 49 19.54 -4.20 -13.84
CA ARG A 49 20.06 -4.97 -14.98
C ARG A 49 19.58 -4.45 -16.34
N GLY A 50 18.63 -3.50 -16.33
CA GLY A 50 17.90 -3.09 -17.54
C GLY A 50 16.87 -4.13 -18.00
N GLY A 51 15.99 -3.74 -18.93
CA GLY A 51 14.95 -4.65 -19.46
C GLY A 51 13.69 -4.79 -18.62
N LEU A 52 13.61 -4.11 -17.48
CA LEU A 52 12.38 -3.90 -16.72
C LEU A 52 11.71 -2.60 -17.19
N HIS A 53 10.44 -2.67 -17.51
CA HIS A 53 9.61 -1.53 -17.82
C HIS A 53 8.69 -1.22 -16.66
N GLU A 54 8.88 -0.06 -16.05
CA GLU A 54 8.08 0.42 -14.94
C GLU A 54 6.85 1.16 -15.45
N ASN A 55 5.75 1.04 -14.72
CA ASN A 55 4.50 1.66 -15.12
C ASN A 55 3.88 2.43 -13.96
N SER A 56 3.49 3.67 -14.25
CA SER A 56 2.78 4.53 -13.31
C SER A 56 1.27 4.30 -13.46
N VAL A 57 0.74 3.36 -12.69
CA VAL A 57 -0.68 2.93 -12.74
C VAL A 57 -1.24 2.84 -11.34
N GLN A 58 -2.38 3.47 -11.09
CA GLN A 58 -3.15 3.29 -9.85
C GLN A 58 -3.72 1.87 -9.81
N PHE A 59 -3.84 1.28 -8.61
CA PHE A 59 -4.19 -0.14 -8.52
C PHE A 59 -5.57 -0.48 -9.07
N HIS A 60 -6.57 0.38 -8.91
CA HIS A 60 -7.87 0.14 -9.53
C HIS A 60 -7.82 0.11 -11.08
N GLN A 61 -6.77 0.64 -11.70
CA GLN A 61 -6.61 0.68 -13.15
C GLN A 61 -5.74 -0.47 -13.70
N THR A 62 -5.19 -1.33 -12.85
CA THR A 62 -4.24 -2.36 -13.27
C THR A 62 -4.85 -3.37 -14.25
N VAL A 63 -6.08 -3.80 -14.00
CA VAL A 63 -6.82 -4.70 -14.90
C VAL A 63 -7.10 -4.03 -16.24
N ARG A 64 -7.48 -2.76 -16.22
CA ARG A 64 -7.69 -1.96 -17.43
C ARG A 64 -6.38 -1.79 -18.23
N ALA A 65 -5.27 -1.48 -17.56
CA ALA A 65 -3.96 -1.37 -18.19
C ALA A 65 -3.52 -2.70 -18.82
N ALA A 66 -3.70 -3.82 -18.10
CA ALA A 66 -3.42 -5.15 -18.63
C ALA A 66 -4.19 -5.45 -19.93
N ARG A 67 -5.46 -5.05 -19.99
CA ARG A 67 -6.32 -5.25 -21.15
C ARG A 67 -6.00 -4.30 -22.30
N GLU A 68 -6.00 -2.99 -22.04
CA GLU A 68 -6.01 -1.96 -23.09
C GLU A 68 -4.61 -1.60 -23.59
N VAL A 69 -3.63 -1.59 -22.69
CA VAL A 69 -2.23 -1.21 -23.01
C VAL A 69 -1.42 -2.44 -23.39
N TYR A 70 -1.42 -3.46 -22.51
CA TYR A 70 -0.57 -4.65 -22.69
C TYR A 70 -1.25 -5.75 -23.50
N ARG A 71 -2.58 -5.69 -23.70
CA ARG A 71 -3.37 -6.67 -24.42
C ARG A 71 -3.08 -8.10 -23.93
N VAL A 72 -3.05 -8.26 -22.60
CA VAL A 72 -2.81 -9.56 -21.97
C VAL A 72 -3.88 -10.55 -22.45
N ASN A 73 -3.42 -11.62 -23.08
CA ASN A 73 -4.31 -12.66 -23.61
C ASN A 73 -4.20 -13.99 -22.86
N THR A 74 -3.24 -14.11 -21.97
CA THR A 74 -2.99 -15.33 -21.20
C THR A 74 -2.81 -14.98 -19.73
N LEU A 75 -3.59 -15.60 -18.86
CA LEU A 75 -3.50 -15.45 -17.41
C LEU A 75 -2.89 -16.73 -16.83
N MET A 76 -1.91 -16.56 -15.95
CA MET A 76 -1.26 -17.64 -15.22
C MET A 76 -1.38 -17.38 -13.73
N LEU A 77 -2.14 -18.20 -13.02
CA LEU A 77 -2.36 -18.07 -11.57
C LEU A 77 -2.18 -19.45 -10.89
N GLU A 78 -1.99 -19.39 -9.58
CA GLU A 78 -2.09 -20.53 -8.70
C GLU A 78 -3.51 -20.61 -8.15
N VAL A 79 -4.06 -21.81 -8.11
CA VAL A 79 -5.44 -22.11 -7.66
C VAL A 79 -5.46 -23.33 -6.74
N SER A 80 -6.56 -23.50 -5.99
CA SER A 80 -6.79 -24.68 -5.16
C SER A 80 -7.02 -25.94 -5.99
N GLU A 81 -7.05 -27.11 -5.34
CA GLU A 81 -7.69 -28.30 -5.91
C GLU A 81 -9.20 -28.01 -6.16
N PRO A 82 -9.80 -28.63 -7.19
CA PRO A 82 -11.22 -28.47 -7.45
C PRO A 82 -12.04 -28.99 -6.25
N ASP A 83 -13.17 -28.35 -6.01
CA ASP A 83 -14.16 -28.87 -5.08
C ASP A 83 -15.04 -29.98 -5.75
N ALA A 84 -16.04 -30.48 -5.03
CA ALA A 84 -16.93 -31.52 -5.52
C ALA A 84 -17.74 -31.09 -6.77
N ASP A 85 -17.96 -29.79 -6.94
CA ASP A 85 -18.67 -29.19 -8.07
C ASP A 85 -17.73 -28.77 -9.21
N GLY A 86 -16.42 -29.00 -9.09
CA GLY A 86 -15.40 -28.66 -10.08
C GLY A 86 -14.89 -27.22 -10.05
N TYR A 87 -15.11 -26.47 -8.97
CA TYR A 87 -14.60 -25.11 -8.83
C TYR A 87 -13.19 -25.08 -8.24
N LEU A 88 -12.34 -24.30 -8.88
CA LEU A 88 -10.98 -23.95 -8.47
C LEU A 88 -11.04 -22.54 -7.81
N TYR A 89 -10.37 -22.37 -6.67
CA TYR A 89 -10.37 -21.12 -5.92
C TYR A 89 -9.04 -20.39 -6.09
N TYR A 90 -9.08 -19.07 -6.33
CA TYR A 90 -7.87 -18.25 -6.48
C TYR A 90 -7.13 -18.03 -5.15
N GLY A 91 -7.80 -18.28 -4.03
CA GLY A 91 -7.22 -18.15 -2.70
C GLY A 91 -6.98 -16.70 -2.25
N PRO A 92 -6.33 -16.52 -1.10
CA PRO A 92 -6.22 -15.22 -0.44
C PRO A 92 -5.32 -14.20 -1.17
N ARG A 93 -4.67 -14.58 -2.25
CA ARG A 93 -3.80 -13.69 -3.05
C ARG A 93 -4.19 -13.62 -4.52
N GLY A 94 -4.64 -14.72 -5.09
CA GLY A 94 -5.00 -14.79 -6.51
C GLY A 94 -6.27 -14.04 -6.84
N THR A 95 -7.23 -13.94 -5.92
CA THR A 95 -8.50 -13.22 -6.11
C THR A 95 -8.29 -11.76 -6.50
N ALA A 96 -7.21 -11.12 -6.05
CA ALA A 96 -6.91 -9.74 -6.43
C ALA A 96 -6.87 -9.52 -7.96
N TRP A 97 -6.50 -10.54 -8.72
CA TRP A 97 -6.33 -10.47 -10.18
C TRP A 97 -7.39 -11.22 -10.96
N SER A 98 -8.38 -11.75 -10.29
CA SER A 98 -9.41 -12.59 -10.91
C SER A 98 -10.31 -11.86 -11.92
N SER A 99 -10.42 -10.54 -11.85
CA SER A 99 -11.11 -9.76 -12.89
C SER A 99 -10.47 -9.88 -14.27
N LEU A 100 -9.18 -10.22 -14.36
CA LEU A 100 -8.52 -10.49 -15.64
C LEU A 100 -9.06 -11.75 -16.32
N ASP A 101 -9.59 -12.68 -15.55
CA ASP A 101 -10.05 -13.97 -16.03
C ASP A 101 -11.13 -13.88 -17.09
N THR A 102 -12.06 -12.95 -16.91
CA THR A 102 -13.16 -12.72 -17.87
C THR A 102 -12.69 -12.10 -19.19
N GLN A 103 -11.42 -11.71 -19.30
CA GLN A 103 -10.91 -10.87 -20.39
C GLN A 103 -9.79 -11.53 -21.19
N VAL A 104 -9.30 -12.69 -20.75
CA VAL A 104 -8.20 -13.40 -21.40
C VAL A 104 -8.70 -14.55 -22.26
N GLU A 105 -7.96 -14.88 -23.32
CA GLU A 105 -8.24 -16.01 -24.20
C GLU A 105 -7.79 -17.35 -23.57
N LYS A 106 -6.71 -17.31 -22.80
CA LYS A 106 -6.08 -18.51 -22.22
C LYS A 106 -5.88 -18.39 -20.73
N ARG A 107 -6.30 -19.42 -20.02
CA ARG A 107 -6.14 -19.59 -18.57
C ARG A 107 -5.29 -20.80 -18.31
N ILE A 108 -4.07 -20.60 -17.84
CA ILE A 108 -3.11 -21.69 -17.57
C ILE A 108 -2.84 -21.64 -16.07
N TYR A 109 -3.43 -22.58 -15.33
CA TYR A 109 -3.39 -22.50 -13.87
C TYR A 109 -2.57 -23.62 -13.25
N GLN A 110 -1.87 -23.29 -12.17
CA GLN A 110 -1.17 -24.21 -11.33
C GLN A 110 -2.06 -24.62 -10.15
N VAL A 111 -2.42 -25.88 -10.09
CA VAL A 111 -3.12 -26.45 -8.94
C VAL A 111 -2.12 -26.70 -7.82
N ASN A 112 -2.38 -26.17 -6.64
CA ASN A 112 -1.60 -26.38 -5.43
C ASN A 112 -2.53 -26.84 -4.30
N ALA A 113 -2.28 -28.00 -3.73
CA ALA A 113 -3.07 -28.58 -2.64
C ALA A 113 -3.06 -27.73 -1.36
N PHE A 114 -2.07 -26.85 -1.18
CA PHE A 114 -1.98 -25.93 -0.06
C PHE A 114 -2.80 -24.65 -0.27
N GLN A 115 -3.30 -24.39 -1.50
CA GLN A 115 -4.08 -23.19 -1.77
C GLN A 115 -5.45 -23.28 -1.10
N GLN A 116 -5.85 -22.19 -0.45
CA GLN A 116 -7.06 -22.15 0.36
C GLN A 116 -8.29 -21.71 -0.44
N ARG A 117 -9.42 -22.26 -0.06
CA ARG A 117 -10.73 -21.91 -0.62
C ARG A 117 -11.26 -20.68 0.11
N THR A 118 -11.33 -19.57 -0.59
CA THR A 118 -11.87 -18.30 -0.09
C THR A 118 -13.29 -18.08 -0.56
N ARG A 119 -13.95 -17.06 -0.02
CA ARG A 119 -15.28 -16.59 -0.44
C ARG A 119 -15.21 -15.13 -0.91
N GLY A 120 -16.16 -14.68 -1.69
CA GLY A 120 -16.22 -13.27 -2.11
C GLY A 120 -16.72 -13.09 -3.54
N GLU A 121 -16.23 -12.04 -4.21
CA GLU A 121 -16.54 -11.74 -5.60
C GLU A 121 -15.45 -12.31 -6.52
N HIS A 122 -15.84 -12.94 -7.64
CA HIS A 122 -14.90 -13.54 -8.59
C HIS A 122 -13.78 -14.39 -7.94
N HIS A 123 -14.09 -15.08 -6.84
CA HIS A 123 -13.10 -15.80 -6.02
C HIS A 123 -12.81 -17.22 -6.51
N ARG A 124 -13.53 -17.71 -7.52
CA ARG A 124 -13.41 -19.08 -8.07
C ARG A 124 -13.79 -19.14 -9.54
N ILE A 125 -13.34 -20.19 -10.21
CA ILE A 125 -13.67 -20.50 -11.61
C ILE A 125 -13.94 -21.99 -11.75
N HIS A 126 -14.82 -22.38 -12.67
CA HIS A 126 -15.06 -23.78 -12.95
C HIS A 126 -13.97 -24.36 -13.85
N VAL A 127 -13.57 -25.61 -13.62
CA VAL A 127 -12.48 -26.29 -14.34
C VAL A 127 -12.71 -26.34 -15.85
N SER A 128 -13.95 -26.37 -16.32
CA SER A 128 -14.29 -26.37 -17.75
C SER A 128 -13.94 -25.08 -18.48
N GLU A 129 -13.70 -23.98 -17.73
CA GLU A 129 -13.33 -22.68 -18.30
C GLU A 129 -11.81 -22.49 -18.42
N VAL A 130 -11.03 -23.44 -17.90
CA VAL A 130 -9.56 -23.36 -17.86
C VAL A 130 -8.97 -24.02 -19.08
N THR A 131 -8.01 -23.33 -19.73
CA THR A 131 -7.35 -23.84 -20.94
C THR A 131 -6.40 -24.99 -20.64
N ALA A 132 -5.63 -24.89 -19.54
CA ALA A 132 -4.69 -25.92 -19.12
C ALA A 132 -4.44 -25.86 -17.62
N LEU A 133 -4.25 -27.02 -17.01
CA LEU A 133 -3.87 -27.19 -15.61
C LEU A 133 -2.52 -27.87 -15.52
N CYS A 134 -1.68 -27.44 -14.61
CA CYS A 134 -0.51 -28.18 -14.13
C CYS A 134 -0.59 -28.30 -12.61
N ARG A 135 0.03 -29.35 -12.05
CA ARG A 135 0.07 -29.54 -10.59
C ARG A 135 1.48 -29.25 -10.08
N ALA A 136 1.58 -28.44 -9.04
CA ALA A 136 2.81 -28.24 -8.29
C ALA A 136 2.45 -27.88 -6.85
N ASP A 137 2.59 -28.83 -5.95
CA ASP A 137 2.27 -28.67 -4.55
C ASP A 137 3.47 -28.08 -3.80
N HIS A 138 3.24 -26.98 -3.08
CA HIS A 138 4.24 -26.34 -2.22
C HIS A 138 3.52 -25.49 -1.15
N PRO A 139 4.15 -25.31 0.03
CA PRO A 139 3.61 -24.41 1.05
C PRO A 139 3.42 -22.99 0.49
N LEU A 140 2.36 -22.32 0.95
CA LEU A 140 2.13 -20.91 0.60
C LEU A 140 3.22 -20.03 1.20
N ASN A 141 3.58 -18.96 0.50
CA ASN A 141 4.57 -18.02 0.99
C ASN A 141 4.09 -17.34 2.29
N THR A 142 5.02 -17.16 3.21
CA THR A 142 4.81 -16.41 4.45
C THR A 142 5.23 -14.96 4.29
N TYR A 143 4.56 -14.05 4.98
CA TYR A 143 4.91 -12.63 4.98
C TYR A 143 5.12 -12.14 6.41
N TYR A 144 6.35 -11.79 6.71
CA TYR A 144 6.73 -11.21 8.00
C TYR A 144 6.91 -9.71 7.84
N TYR A 145 6.15 -8.97 8.59
CA TYR A 145 6.39 -7.54 8.76
C TYR A 145 7.15 -7.30 10.05
N LYS A 146 8.11 -6.37 9.99
CA LYS A 146 8.77 -5.89 11.21
C LYS A 146 7.69 -5.43 12.20
N ALA A 147 7.85 -5.80 13.47
CA ALA A 147 6.99 -5.26 14.52
C ALA A 147 7.13 -3.72 14.54
N PRO A 148 6.05 -2.99 14.87
CA PRO A 148 6.14 -1.55 15.07
C PRO A 148 7.20 -1.20 16.11
N ASP A 149 7.98 -0.18 15.84
CA ASP A 149 8.93 0.38 16.80
C ASP A 149 8.31 1.54 17.59
N ALA A 150 9.10 2.16 18.46
CA ALA A 150 8.63 3.24 19.33
C ALA A 150 8.18 4.49 18.55
N LEU A 151 8.84 4.81 17.42
CA LEU A 151 8.44 5.93 16.56
C LEU A 151 7.12 5.62 15.84
N ASP A 152 6.95 4.40 15.33
CA ASP A 152 5.70 3.94 14.74
C ASP A 152 4.53 4.07 15.73
N ALA A 153 4.76 3.70 17.00
CA ALA A 153 3.75 3.82 18.05
C ALA A 153 3.41 5.28 18.38
N ARG A 154 4.39 6.19 18.39
CA ARG A 154 4.15 7.63 18.58
C ARG A 154 3.32 8.21 17.45
N ILE A 155 3.61 7.86 16.20
CA ILE A 155 2.81 8.29 15.04
C ILE A 155 1.38 7.77 15.16
N ALA A 156 1.20 6.49 15.49
CA ALA A 156 -0.12 5.89 15.68
C ALA A 156 -0.91 6.60 16.78
N ALA A 157 -0.28 7.02 17.88
CA ALA A 157 -0.94 7.73 18.98
C ALA A 157 -1.65 9.02 18.56
N HIS A 158 -1.18 9.69 17.49
CA HIS A 158 -1.83 10.87 16.93
C HIS A 158 -3.04 10.53 16.05
N ILE A 159 -3.14 9.31 15.55
CA ILE A 159 -4.23 8.84 14.68
C ILE A 159 -5.37 8.23 15.51
N LEU A 160 -5.04 7.45 16.53
CA LEU A 160 -6.00 6.68 17.33
C LEU A 160 -7.19 7.50 17.87
N PRO A 161 -7.00 8.74 18.39
CA PRO A 161 -8.12 9.57 18.85
C PRO A 161 -9.09 9.98 17.74
N LEU A 162 -8.63 9.98 16.50
CA LEU A 162 -9.39 10.37 15.32
C LEU A 162 -10.19 9.21 14.70
N VAL A 163 -10.01 7.97 15.16
CA VAL A 163 -10.80 6.80 14.75
C VAL A 163 -11.96 6.62 15.71
N ARG A 164 -13.15 6.40 15.19
CA ARG A 164 -14.41 6.26 15.98
C ARG A 164 -14.95 4.84 15.87
N ASP A 165 -15.80 4.47 16.82
CA ASP A 165 -16.57 3.23 16.71
C ASP A 165 -17.45 3.24 15.46
N GLY A 166 -17.47 2.12 14.75
CA GLY A 166 -18.20 1.97 13.49
C GLY A 166 -17.47 2.48 12.24
N ASP A 167 -16.32 3.17 12.35
CA ASP A 167 -15.50 3.55 11.20
C ASP A 167 -15.03 2.31 10.42
N THR A 168 -14.74 2.49 9.14
CA THR A 168 -14.21 1.43 8.27
C THR A 168 -12.73 1.67 8.03
N LEU A 169 -11.90 0.65 8.21
CA LEU A 169 -10.45 0.74 8.15
C LEU A 169 -9.91 0.27 6.79
N GLN A 170 -9.14 1.10 6.15
CA GLN A 170 -8.15 0.73 5.16
C GLN A 170 -6.77 1.03 5.76
N VAL A 171 -5.95 0.00 5.90
CA VAL A 171 -4.65 0.11 6.53
C VAL A 171 -3.61 -0.47 5.59
N GLY A 172 -2.62 0.35 5.21
CA GLY A 172 -1.51 -0.08 4.36
C GLY A 172 -0.58 -1.08 5.05
N ILE A 173 0.51 -1.41 4.40
CA ILE A 173 1.55 -2.30 4.93
C ILE A 173 2.66 -1.47 5.58
N GLY A 174 3.29 -2.01 6.64
CA GLY A 174 4.44 -1.38 7.30
C GLY A 174 4.26 -1.22 8.81
N GLY A 175 5.27 -0.68 9.48
CA GLY A 175 5.30 -0.51 10.93
C GLY A 175 4.18 0.41 11.43
N ILE A 176 4.10 1.62 10.90
CA ILE A 176 3.09 2.63 11.30
C ILE A 176 1.65 2.12 11.10
N PRO A 177 1.24 1.63 9.91
CA PRO A 177 -0.09 1.06 9.72
C PRO A 177 -0.41 -0.08 10.70
N ASN A 178 0.55 -0.97 10.95
CA ASN A 178 0.37 -2.04 11.93
C ASN A 178 0.22 -1.50 13.37
N ALA A 179 0.98 -0.46 13.76
CA ALA A 179 0.84 0.19 15.05
C ALA A 179 -0.57 0.77 15.26
N VAL A 180 -1.13 1.40 14.22
CA VAL A 180 -2.52 1.89 14.27
C VAL A 180 -3.49 0.73 14.46
N ALA A 181 -3.39 -0.34 13.67
CA ALA A 181 -4.28 -1.50 13.81
C ALA A 181 -4.19 -2.13 15.21
N TYR A 182 -2.99 -2.29 15.76
CA TYR A 182 -2.81 -2.78 17.14
C TYR A 182 -3.39 -1.85 18.20
N GLY A 183 -3.38 -0.54 17.98
CA GLY A 183 -3.94 0.44 18.94
C GLY A 183 -5.46 0.49 19.00
N LEU A 184 -6.17 -0.18 18.09
CA LEU A 184 -7.63 -0.08 17.95
C LEU A 184 -8.42 -1.16 18.68
N HIS A 185 -7.79 -2.04 19.48
CA HIS A 185 -8.47 -3.13 20.20
C HIS A 185 -9.63 -2.69 21.11
N GLY A 186 -9.59 -1.45 21.61
CA GLY A 186 -10.65 -0.89 22.45
C GLY A 186 -11.85 -0.33 21.67
N ARG A 187 -11.79 -0.25 20.35
CA ARG A 187 -12.89 0.22 19.51
C ARG A 187 -13.94 -0.87 19.30
N LYS A 188 -15.09 -0.45 18.77
CA LYS A 188 -16.22 -1.36 18.55
C LYS A 188 -16.81 -1.18 17.17
N ARG A 189 -17.28 -2.29 16.61
CA ARG A 189 -18.00 -2.35 15.31
C ARG A 189 -17.23 -1.72 14.14
N LEU A 190 -15.89 -1.80 14.16
CA LEU A 190 -15.09 -1.37 13.05
C LEU A 190 -15.37 -2.23 11.80
N GLY A 191 -15.41 -1.64 10.63
CA GLY A 191 -15.33 -2.36 9.38
C GLY A 191 -13.86 -2.50 8.94
N ILE A 192 -13.57 -3.47 8.08
CA ILE A 192 -12.31 -3.56 7.35
C ILE A 192 -12.63 -3.57 5.86
N TYR A 193 -12.06 -2.63 5.12
CA TYR A 193 -12.15 -2.54 3.66
C TYR A 193 -10.77 -2.15 3.14
N THR A 194 -9.97 -3.12 2.76
CA THR A 194 -8.54 -2.90 2.55
C THR A 194 -8.00 -3.68 1.34
N GLU A 195 -7.07 -3.08 0.61
CA GLU A 195 -6.32 -3.77 -0.44
C GLU A 195 -5.57 -4.98 0.12
N VAL A 196 -4.77 -4.75 1.16
CA VAL A 196 -3.98 -5.79 1.82
C VAL A 196 -4.40 -5.90 3.28
N LEU A 197 -4.89 -7.07 3.67
CA LEU A 197 -5.18 -7.41 5.06
C LEU A 197 -3.97 -8.14 5.65
N THR A 198 -3.45 -7.59 6.75
CA THR A 198 -2.23 -8.09 7.41
C THR A 198 -2.53 -8.79 8.72
N GLN A 199 -1.50 -9.41 9.32
CA GLN A 199 -1.58 -10.05 10.64
C GLN A 199 -2.11 -9.11 11.74
N ALA A 200 -1.81 -7.80 11.67
CA ALA A 200 -2.32 -6.83 12.65
C ALA A 200 -3.85 -6.71 12.59
N GLN A 201 -4.42 -6.71 11.39
CA GLN A 201 -5.86 -6.65 11.19
C GLN A 201 -6.54 -8.01 11.52
N LEU A 202 -5.89 -9.15 11.25
CA LEU A 202 -6.37 -10.46 11.70
C LEU A 202 -6.50 -10.51 13.23
N ARG A 203 -5.50 -9.99 13.96
CA ARG A 203 -5.56 -9.87 15.42
C ARG A 203 -6.66 -8.91 15.88
N LEU A 204 -6.87 -7.80 15.15
CA LEU A 204 -7.95 -6.86 15.45
C LEU A 204 -9.33 -7.53 15.28
N MET A 205 -9.52 -8.35 14.24
CA MET A 205 -10.74 -9.18 14.08
C MET A 205 -10.94 -10.12 15.27
N ALA A 206 -9.89 -10.84 15.66
CA ALA A 206 -9.93 -11.77 16.79
C ALA A 206 -10.18 -11.09 18.15
N SER A 207 -9.86 -9.81 18.30
CA SER A 207 -10.09 -9.05 19.55
C SER A 207 -11.57 -8.69 19.80
N GLY A 208 -12.45 -8.85 18.80
CA GLY A 208 -13.86 -8.45 18.88
C GLY A 208 -14.12 -6.97 18.61
N ALA A 209 -13.12 -6.20 18.18
CA ALA A 209 -13.28 -4.79 17.80
C ALA A 209 -13.98 -4.63 16.45
N VAL A 210 -13.94 -5.66 15.60
CA VAL A 210 -14.42 -5.63 14.21
C VAL A 210 -15.80 -6.26 14.09
N ASP A 211 -16.66 -5.66 13.31
CA ASP A 211 -17.90 -6.25 12.81
C ASP A 211 -17.52 -7.23 11.67
N LEU A 212 -17.64 -8.52 11.97
CA LEU A 212 -17.19 -9.59 11.09
C LEU A 212 -17.99 -9.72 9.78
N ASP A 213 -19.16 -9.10 9.70
CA ASP A 213 -19.93 -9.00 8.46
C ASP A 213 -19.42 -7.89 7.51
N ARG A 214 -18.51 -7.05 8.00
CA ARG A 214 -17.93 -5.90 7.29
C ARG A 214 -16.42 -6.06 7.08
N VAL A 215 -15.98 -7.21 6.56
CA VAL A 215 -14.56 -7.48 6.29
C VAL A 215 -14.38 -7.84 4.83
N GLU A 216 -13.77 -6.93 4.08
CA GLU A 216 -13.47 -7.05 2.64
C GLU A 216 -11.99 -6.78 2.37
N ALA A 217 -11.35 -7.65 1.57
CA ALA A 217 -9.95 -7.52 1.21
C ALA A 217 -9.67 -8.07 -0.19
N SER A 218 -8.64 -7.55 -0.87
CA SER A 218 -8.17 -8.09 -2.15
C SER A 218 -7.06 -9.12 -1.96
N ILE A 219 -6.18 -8.87 -0.99
CA ILE A 219 -5.02 -9.71 -0.67
C ILE A 219 -4.99 -9.92 0.84
N VAL A 220 -4.71 -11.14 1.27
CA VAL A 220 -4.41 -11.42 2.67
C VAL A 220 -2.98 -11.94 2.80
N LEU A 221 -2.19 -11.28 3.64
CA LEU A 221 -0.81 -11.64 3.91
C LEU A 221 -0.68 -12.10 5.37
N ASP A 222 -0.54 -13.40 5.55
CA ASP A 222 -0.40 -14.02 6.86
C ASP A 222 1.03 -14.54 7.10
N ALA A 223 1.48 -14.44 8.35
CA ALA A 223 2.78 -14.91 8.80
C ALA A 223 2.89 -16.44 8.81
N ALA A 224 1.80 -17.16 9.00
CA ALA A 224 1.76 -18.61 8.94
C ALA A 224 1.69 -19.18 7.51
N GLY A 225 1.42 -18.32 6.51
CA GLY A 225 1.24 -18.72 5.12
C GLY A 225 -0.14 -19.29 4.81
N HIS A 226 -1.00 -19.49 5.82
CA HIS A 226 -2.38 -19.96 5.65
C HIS A 226 -3.29 -19.30 6.69
N LEU A 227 -4.52 -19.07 6.30
CA LEU A 227 -5.57 -18.53 7.16
C LEU A 227 -6.24 -19.67 7.94
N ASP A 228 -6.62 -19.39 9.17
CA ASP A 228 -7.47 -20.30 9.96
C ASP A 228 -8.94 -20.25 9.48
N ASP A 229 -9.74 -21.18 9.97
CA ASP A 229 -11.15 -21.28 9.60
C ASP A 229 -11.95 -20.03 9.99
N PHE A 230 -11.55 -19.35 11.07
CA PHE A 230 -12.18 -18.10 11.48
C PHE A 230 -11.97 -17.01 10.41
N ALA A 231 -10.74 -16.79 9.97
CA ALA A 231 -10.43 -15.81 8.95
C ALA A 231 -11.11 -16.15 7.60
N LEU A 232 -11.05 -17.41 7.18
CA LEU A 232 -11.71 -17.89 5.95
C LEU A 232 -13.22 -17.70 5.97
N ALA A 233 -13.86 -17.87 7.14
CA ALA A 233 -15.31 -17.71 7.29
C ALA A 233 -15.76 -16.24 7.21
N HIS A 234 -14.92 -15.28 7.58
CA HIS A 234 -15.35 -13.88 7.72
C HIS A 234 -14.79 -12.95 6.65
N ILE A 235 -13.64 -13.24 6.04
CA ILE A 235 -13.06 -12.37 5.00
C ILE A 235 -13.75 -12.60 3.66
N ARG A 236 -14.32 -11.54 3.08
CA ARG A 236 -14.79 -11.52 1.68
C ARG A 236 -13.66 -11.02 0.79
N MET A 237 -13.22 -11.88 -0.13
CA MET A 237 -12.21 -11.52 -1.11
C MET A 237 -12.85 -10.80 -2.30
N ILE A 238 -12.25 -9.69 -2.73
CA ILE A 238 -12.74 -8.85 -3.83
C ILE A 238 -11.56 -8.53 -4.75
N PRO A 239 -11.73 -8.58 -6.09
CA PRO A 239 -10.67 -8.17 -7.02
C PRO A 239 -10.20 -6.75 -6.78
N VAL A 240 -8.91 -6.50 -6.99
CA VAL A 240 -8.29 -5.21 -6.63
C VAL A 240 -8.82 -4.03 -7.43
N ASP A 241 -9.15 -4.22 -8.71
CA ASP A 241 -9.75 -3.19 -9.56
C ASP A 241 -11.14 -2.77 -9.09
N VAL A 242 -11.85 -3.69 -8.43
CA VAL A 242 -13.19 -3.46 -7.86
C VAL A 242 -13.09 -2.86 -6.46
N LEU A 243 -12.23 -3.41 -5.59
CA LEU A 243 -12.09 -2.96 -4.21
C LEU A 243 -11.45 -1.56 -4.14
N ASN A 244 -10.40 -1.32 -4.93
CA ASN A 244 -9.69 -0.05 -4.94
C ASN A 244 -10.41 1.05 -5.74
N ASP A 245 -11.52 0.74 -6.43
CA ASP A 245 -12.30 1.77 -7.13
C ASP A 245 -12.72 2.86 -6.13
N PRO A 246 -12.28 4.13 -6.32
CA PRO A 246 -12.57 5.20 -5.38
C PRO A 246 -14.07 5.48 -5.18
N PHE A 247 -14.92 5.18 -6.16
CA PHE A 247 -16.37 5.33 -6.02
C PHE A 247 -16.96 4.26 -5.11
N ARG A 248 -16.51 3.01 -5.25
CA ARG A 248 -16.96 1.92 -4.40
C ARG A 248 -16.42 2.06 -2.99
N ALA A 249 -15.13 2.34 -2.83
CA ALA A 249 -14.51 2.53 -1.54
C ALA A 249 -15.10 3.72 -0.76
N ALA A 250 -15.49 4.81 -1.45
CA ALA A 250 -16.13 5.97 -0.84
C ALA A 250 -17.52 5.68 -0.23
N GLN A 251 -18.15 4.57 -0.59
CA GLN A 251 -19.43 4.16 -0.01
C GLN A 251 -19.27 3.54 1.38
N GLN A 252 -18.04 3.20 1.79
CA GLN A 252 -17.78 2.71 3.13
C GLN A 252 -17.92 3.86 4.14
N PRO A 253 -18.78 3.72 5.17
CA PRO A 253 -19.00 4.80 6.14
C PRO A 253 -17.74 5.01 6.99
N GLY A 254 -17.39 6.29 7.23
CA GLY A 254 -16.25 6.65 8.05
C GLY A 254 -14.94 6.00 7.58
N LEU A 255 -14.67 6.00 6.27
CA LEU A 255 -13.47 5.36 5.74
C LEU A 255 -12.19 6.04 6.26
N ILE A 256 -11.46 5.33 7.08
CA ILE A 256 -10.16 5.71 7.64
C ILE A 256 -9.07 5.06 6.78
N SER A 257 -8.36 5.86 6.00
CA SER A 257 -7.26 5.40 5.15
C SER A 257 -5.92 5.76 5.80
N VAL A 258 -5.08 4.78 6.12
CA VAL A 258 -3.77 4.96 6.73
C VAL A 258 -2.70 4.35 5.85
N ASN A 259 -1.83 5.18 5.28
CA ASN A 259 -0.78 4.74 4.37
C ASN A 259 0.57 5.41 4.70
N GLY A 260 1.66 4.67 4.45
CA GLY A 260 3.00 5.20 4.57
C GLY A 260 3.42 6.04 3.37
N CYS A 261 4.27 7.03 3.57
CA CYS A 261 4.94 7.75 2.50
C CYS A 261 6.42 7.97 2.82
N LEU A 262 7.19 8.44 1.84
CA LEU A 262 8.64 8.60 1.97
C LEU A 262 9.02 10.03 2.38
N MET A 263 8.38 11.03 1.78
CA MET A 263 8.61 12.44 2.05
C MET A 263 7.40 13.29 1.67
N ALA A 264 7.30 14.46 2.27
CA ALA A 264 6.30 15.47 1.94
C ALA A 264 6.93 16.87 1.93
N ASP A 265 6.38 17.79 1.11
CA ASP A 265 6.78 19.18 1.17
C ASP A 265 5.83 20.02 2.04
N LEU A 266 6.24 21.26 2.31
CA LEU A 266 5.47 22.18 3.17
C LEU A 266 4.09 22.51 2.61
N THR A 267 3.87 22.35 1.31
CA THR A 267 2.56 22.57 0.71
C THR A 267 1.65 21.36 0.83
N GLY A 268 2.19 20.19 1.23
CA GLY A 268 1.49 18.93 1.39
C GLY A 268 1.50 18.05 0.15
N GLN A 269 2.41 18.26 -0.82
CA GLN A 269 2.68 17.28 -1.87
C GLN A 269 3.43 16.09 -1.25
N VAL A 270 3.08 14.87 -1.66
CA VAL A 270 3.63 13.65 -1.08
C VAL A 270 4.27 12.78 -2.14
N CYS A 271 5.50 12.35 -1.87
CA CYS A 271 6.19 11.30 -2.59
C CYS A 271 6.19 10.00 -1.78
N ALA A 272 5.71 8.90 -2.38
CA ALA A 272 5.63 7.59 -1.76
C ALA A 272 6.30 6.47 -2.59
N GLU A 273 6.84 6.79 -3.75
CA GLU A 273 7.28 5.78 -4.72
C GLU A 273 8.67 5.98 -5.31
N ALA A 274 9.35 7.13 -5.04
CA ALA A 274 10.68 7.41 -5.56
C ALA A 274 11.64 7.86 -4.46
N ILE A 275 12.90 7.43 -4.56
CA ILE A 275 14.01 7.82 -3.68
C ILE A 275 15.17 8.26 -4.56
N ASP A 276 15.73 9.44 -4.30
CA ASP A 276 16.87 10.01 -5.04
C ASP A 276 16.68 10.01 -6.56
N GLY A 277 15.47 10.39 -7.01
CA GLY A 277 15.09 10.44 -8.42
C GLY A 277 14.93 9.07 -9.10
N ARG A 278 14.94 7.99 -8.34
CA ARG A 278 14.75 6.62 -8.86
C ARG A 278 13.44 6.04 -8.35
N GLN A 279 12.72 5.39 -9.25
CA GLN A 279 11.51 4.64 -8.86
C GLN A 279 11.89 3.53 -7.88
N TYR A 280 11.23 3.50 -6.71
CA TYR A 280 11.46 2.54 -5.64
C TYR A 280 10.30 1.54 -5.51
N SER A 281 9.08 2.00 -5.79
CA SER A 281 7.86 1.23 -5.69
C SER A 281 6.94 1.57 -6.88
N GLY A 282 5.71 1.07 -6.92
CA GLY A 282 4.67 1.57 -7.82
C GLY A 282 3.80 2.59 -7.11
N VAL A 283 2.85 3.17 -7.84
CA VAL A 283 1.83 4.07 -7.30
C VAL A 283 0.98 3.35 -6.24
N GLY A 284 0.62 2.09 -6.50
CA GLY A 284 -0.22 1.29 -5.60
C GLY A 284 -1.64 1.85 -5.45
N GLY A 285 -2.27 1.52 -4.33
CA GLY A 285 -3.64 1.93 -3.99
C GLY A 285 -3.73 3.16 -3.08
N GLN A 286 -2.60 3.80 -2.71
CA GLN A 286 -2.61 4.93 -1.77
C GLN A 286 -3.57 6.05 -2.22
N LEU A 287 -3.42 6.54 -3.45
CA LEU A 287 -4.24 7.64 -3.97
C LEU A 287 -5.70 7.21 -4.17
N ASP A 288 -5.96 5.94 -4.48
CA ASP A 288 -7.32 5.40 -4.59
C ASP A 288 -8.07 5.60 -3.28
N PHE A 289 -7.46 5.19 -2.17
CA PHE A 289 -8.07 5.29 -0.83
C PHE A 289 -8.05 6.70 -0.24
N VAL A 290 -7.05 7.52 -0.55
CA VAL A 290 -7.05 8.94 -0.18
C VAL A 290 -8.27 9.64 -0.78
N ARG A 291 -8.53 9.43 -2.06
CA ARG A 291 -9.69 9.99 -2.76
C ARG A 291 -11.01 9.41 -2.29
N ALA A 292 -11.04 8.12 -1.99
CA ALA A 292 -12.21 7.47 -1.43
C ALA A 292 -12.56 8.02 -0.04
N ALA A 293 -11.57 8.16 0.84
CA ALA A 293 -11.76 8.69 2.19
C ALA A 293 -12.28 10.13 2.17
N ALA A 294 -11.76 10.97 1.26
CA ALA A 294 -12.23 12.35 1.11
C ALA A 294 -13.71 12.47 0.68
N ARG A 295 -14.26 11.42 0.05
CA ARG A 295 -15.66 11.36 -0.41
C ARG A 295 -16.55 10.58 0.53
N SER A 296 -16.00 9.72 1.36
CA SER A 296 -16.74 8.94 2.36
C SER A 296 -17.32 9.87 3.42
N VAL A 297 -18.56 9.64 3.81
CA VAL A 297 -19.20 10.40 4.89
C VAL A 297 -18.46 10.15 6.20
N GLY A 298 -17.81 11.19 6.74
CA GLY A 298 -16.98 11.11 7.94
C GLY A 298 -15.59 10.48 7.70
N GLY A 299 -15.22 10.26 6.45
CA GLY A 299 -13.94 9.67 6.07
C GLY A 299 -12.74 10.58 6.34
N ARG A 300 -11.57 9.99 6.54
CA ARG A 300 -10.29 10.66 6.79
C ARG A 300 -9.13 9.84 6.23
N SER A 301 -8.18 10.51 5.58
CA SER A 301 -6.96 9.88 5.10
C SER A 301 -5.73 10.42 5.83
N PHE A 302 -4.85 9.52 6.24
CA PHE A 302 -3.62 9.79 6.96
C PHE A 302 -2.43 9.28 6.14
N LEU A 303 -1.54 10.17 5.74
CA LEU A 303 -0.27 9.86 5.13
C LEU A 303 0.82 10.00 6.18
N CYS A 304 1.51 8.90 6.49
CA CYS A 304 2.34 8.76 7.66
C CYS A 304 3.80 8.57 7.28
N LEU A 305 4.70 9.24 7.98
CA LEU A 305 6.14 9.11 7.79
C LEU A 305 6.89 9.44 9.09
N HIS A 306 8.06 8.86 9.28
CA HIS A 306 9.02 9.38 10.25
C HIS A 306 9.48 10.75 9.79
N SER A 307 9.57 11.73 10.68
CA SER A 307 9.96 13.10 10.31
C SER A 307 11.36 13.21 9.77
N THR A 308 12.23 12.23 10.10
CA THR A 308 13.63 12.16 9.68
C THR A 308 14.01 10.76 9.24
N HIS A 309 15.13 10.67 8.52
CA HIS A 309 15.89 9.44 8.35
C HIS A 309 17.37 9.71 8.53
N GLU A 310 18.09 8.70 8.98
CA GLU A 310 19.55 8.74 9.13
C GLU A 310 20.21 8.05 7.93
N ALA A 311 21.09 8.77 7.26
CA ALA A 311 21.89 8.22 6.17
C ALA A 311 23.00 7.29 6.73
N PRO A 312 23.60 6.40 5.90
CA PRO A 312 24.64 5.47 6.36
C PRO A 312 25.89 6.15 6.99
N ASP A 313 26.11 7.41 6.70
CA ASP A 313 27.20 8.23 7.28
C ASP A 313 26.83 8.90 8.60
N GLY A 314 25.63 8.62 9.15
CA GLY A 314 25.11 9.24 10.37
C GLY A 314 24.45 10.61 10.15
N THR A 315 24.37 11.09 8.91
CA THR A 315 23.70 12.37 8.63
C THR A 315 22.20 12.26 8.80
N LEU A 316 21.64 13.01 9.74
CA LEU A 316 20.20 13.12 9.95
C LEU A 316 19.61 14.08 8.93
N THR A 317 18.60 13.63 8.19
CA THR A 317 17.90 14.43 7.18
C THR A 317 16.40 14.45 7.43
N SER A 318 15.76 15.61 7.17
CA SER A 318 14.30 15.74 7.31
C SER A 318 13.57 15.06 6.13
N ASN A 319 12.49 14.35 6.41
CA ASN A 319 11.53 13.85 5.41
C ASN A 319 10.43 14.86 5.11
N ILE A 320 10.28 15.90 5.96
CA ILE A 320 9.50 17.11 5.63
C ILE A 320 10.46 18.07 4.94
N ARG A 321 10.16 18.48 3.72
CA ARG A 321 11.00 19.31 2.86
C ARG A 321 10.33 20.65 2.59
N ALA A 322 11.06 21.72 2.35
CA ALA A 322 10.49 22.95 1.85
C ALA A 322 9.83 22.71 0.48
N HIS A 323 10.53 22.00 -0.39
CA HIS A 323 10.05 21.49 -1.68
C HIS A 323 10.50 20.05 -1.87
N LEU A 324 9.71 19.26 -2.61
CA LEU A 324 10.18 17.94 -3.03
C LEU A 324 11.48 18.10 -3.86
N PRO A 325 12.50 17.26 -3.62
CA PRO A 325 13.77 17.37 -4.34
C PRO A 325 13.61 17.11 -5.83
N SER A 326 14.54 17.62 -6.63
CA SER A 326 14.56 17.39 -8.08
C SER A 326 14.54 15.88 -8.40
N GLY A 327 13.64 15.48 -9.30
CA GLY A 327 13.43 14.08 -9.66
C GLY A 327 12.50 13.30 -8.73
N ALA A 328 12.01 13.90 -7.65
CA ALA A 328 10.95 13.28 -6.85
C ALA A 328 9.63 13.26 -7.62
N VAL A 329 8.85 12.22 -7.39
CA VAL A 329 7.53 12.03 -8.00
C VAL A 329 6.46 12.47 -7.00
N VAL A 330 5.44 13.19 -7.45
CA VAL A 330 4.26 13.50 -6.65
C VAL A 330 3.28 12.33 -6.77
N THR A 331 3.32 11.42 -5.80
CA THR A 331 2.39 10.29 -5.74
C THR A 331 0.99 10.74 -5.33
N THR A 332 0.90 11.63 -4.33
CA THR A 332 -0.38 12.23 -3.91
C THR A 332 -0.29 13.75 -4.02
N PRO A 333 -1.10 14.37 -4.91
CA PRO A 333 -1.11 15.83 -5.06
C PRO A 333 -1.67 16.49 -3.80
N ARG A 334 -1.16 17.69 -3.49
CA ARG A 334 -1.53 18.45 -2.27
C ARG A 334 -3.04 18.68 -2.11
N SER A 335 -3.76 18.74 -3.22
CA SER A 335 -5.23 18.93 -3.20
C SER A 335 -6.00 17.73 -2.68
N ASP A 336 -5.43 16.52 -2.75
CA ASP A 336 -6.05 15.28 -2.30
C ASP A 336 -5.66 14.93 -0.85
N VAL A 337 -4.60 15.55 -0.29
CA VAL A 337 -4.07 15.25 1.05
C VAL A 337 -4.95 15.86 2.14
N MET A 338 -5.41 15.00 3.09
CA MET A 338 -6.15 15.44 4.28
C MET A 338 -5.20 15.60 5.48
N TYR A 339 -4.59 14.53 5.95
CA TYR A 339 -3.66 14.57 7.09
C TYR A 339 -2.29 14.05 6.70
N ILE A 340 -1.25 14.73 7.19
CA ILE A 340 0.12 14.18 7.25
C ILE A 340 0.48 14.02 8.72
N VAL A 341 1.04 12.86 9.07
CA VAL A 341 1.32 12.50 10.47
C VAL A 341 2.76 12.04 10.63
N THR A 342 3.44 12.62 11.62
CA THR A 342 4.76 12.21 12.09
C THR A 342 4.72 11.90 13.57
N GLU A 343 5.83 11.51 14.17
CA GLU A 343 5.97 11.33 15.62
C GLU A 343 5.81 12.64 16.42
N TRP A 344 5.78 13.80 15.75
CA TRP A 344 5.62 15.13 16.33
C TRP A 344 4.20 15.66 16.27
N GLY A 345 3.28 14.96 15.61
CA GLY A 345 1.88 15.37 15.51
C GLY A 345 1.20 15.01 14.21
N ALA A 346 -0.05 15.46 14.09
CA ALA A 346 -0.87 15.35 12.89
C ALA A 346 -1.18 16.76 12.34
N ALA A 347 -0.80 17.01 11.09
CA ALA A 347 -1.14 18.22 10.36
C ALA A 347 -2.45 18.00 9.59
N ASP A 348 -3.51 18.73 9.96
CA ASP A 348 -4.75 18.79 9.17
C ASP A 348 -4.56 19.79 8.03
N LEU A 349 -4.52 19.29 6.81
CA LEU A 349 -4.30 20.07 5.59
C LEU A 349 -5.56 20.20 4.74
N HIS A 350 -6.64 19.54 5.16
CA HIS A 350 -7.86 19.46 4.35
C HIS A 350 -8.53 20.82 4.19
N ASN A 351 -8.63 21.30 2.95
CA ASN A 351 -9.24 22.59 2.60
C ASN A 351 -8.61 23.81 3.30
N GLN A 352 -7.39 23.69 3.81
CA GLN A 352 -6.71 24.79 4.51
C GLN A 352 -6.01 25.75 3.53
N PRO A 353 -5.93 27.04 3.86
CA PRO A 353 -5.08 28.01 3.15
C PRO A 353 -3.62 27.56 3.13
N LEU A 354 -2.87 27.94 2.09
CA LEU A 354 -1.50 27.48 1.90
C LEU A 354 -0.58 27.82 3.08
N GLU A 355 -0.65 29.04 3.60
CA GLU A 355 0.14 29.46 4.77
C GLU A 355 -0.19 28.63 6.02
N THR A 356 -1.46 28.34 6.26
CA THR A 356 -1.90 27.45 7.35
C THR A 356 -1.31 26.04 7.19
N ARG A 357 -1.32 25.50 5.95
CA ARG A 357 -0.71 24.19 5.64
C ARG A 357 0.77 24.19 5.96
N ILE A 358 1.50 25.23 5.51
CA ILE A 358 2.95 25.36 5.73
C ILE A 358 3.27 25.37 7.23
N CYS A 359 2.57 26.21 8.02
CA CYS A 359 2.75 26.25 9.47
C CYS A 359 2.46 24.89 10.12
N ALA A 360 1.38 24.19 9.69
CA ALA A 360 1.06 22.86 10.20
C ALA A 360 2.15 21.84 9.89
N MET A 361 2.69 21.86 8.67
CA MET A 361 3.78 20.97 8.25
C MET A 361 5.08 21.24 9.01
N ILE A 362 5.43 22.50 9.24
CA ILE A 362 6.61 22.85 10.04
C ILE A 362 6.48 22.33 11.48
N ARG A 363 5.28 22.42 12.08
CA ARG A 363 5.03 21.93 13.45
C ARG A 363 5.24 20.43 13.60
N ILE A 364 4.95 19.63 12.57
CA ILE A 364 5.15 18.18 12.59
C ILE A 364 6.54 17.76 12.08
N ALA A 365 7.37 18.69 11.62
CA ALA A 365 8.77 18.40 11.32
C ALA A 365 9.57 18.19 12.61
N HIS A 366 10.68 17.47 12.52
CA HIS A 366 11.61 17.32 13.62
C HIS A 366 12.09 18.70 14.09
N PRO A 367 12.15 19.01 15.40
CA PRO A 367 12.46 20.34 15.94
C PRO A 367 13.70 20.99 15.35
N ARG A 368 14.77 20.20 15.16
CA ARG A 368 16.04 20.63 14.56
C ARG A 368 15.90 21.32 13.20
N PHE A 369 14.85 21.00 12.43
CA PHE A 369 14.70 21.51 11.07
C PHE A 369 13.65 22.61 10.93
N ARG A 370 12.86 22.90 11.97
CA ARG A 370 11.71 23.81 11.89
C ARG A 370 12.10 25.23 11.48
N CYS A 371 13.13 25.79 12.11
CA CYS A 371 13.61 27.14 11.79
C CYS A 371 14.10 27.23 10.33
N ALA A 372 14.92 26.29 9.87
CA ALA A 372 15.40 26.27 8.48
C ALA A 372 14.26 26.15 7.48
N LEU A 373 13.28 25.26 7.73
CA LEU A 373 12.10 25.11 6.88
C LEU A 373 11.24 26.40 6.82
N ALA A 374 11.09 27.11 7.95
CA ALA A 374 10.38 28.37 7.99
C ALA A 374 11.11 29.47 7.18
N GLN A 375 12.43 29.56 7.31
CA GLN A 375 13.26 30.50 6.56
C GLN A 375 13.20 30.24 5.04
N GLU A 376 13.27 28.97 4.64
CA GLU A 376 13.12 28.58 3.22
C GLU A 376 11.72 28.97 2.71
N ALA A 377 10.66 28.74 3.47
CA ALA A 377 9.28 29.12 3.08
C ALA A 377 9.11 30.64 2.92
N VAL A 378 9.78 31.46 3.76
CA VAL A 378 9.83 32.91 3.61
C VAL A 378 10.58 33.31 2.35
N ALA A 379 11.76 32.72 2.11
CA ALA A 379 12.57 33.00 0.92
C ALA A 379 11.83 32.73 -0.40
N TRP A 380 10.92 31.76 -0.40
CA TRP A 380 10.04 31.46 -1.54
C TRP A 380 8.75 32.29 -1.57
N GLY A 381 8.52 33.19 -0.62
CA GLY A 381 7.31 34.00 -0.53
C GLY A 381 6.04 33.20 -0.20
N GLN A 382 6.18 32.05 0.42
CA GLN A 382 5.08 31.14 0.78
C GLN A 382 4.64 31.28 2.26
N LEU A 383 5.47 31.92 3.09
CA LEU A 383 5.20 32.18 4.50
C LEU A 383 5.58 33.63 4.81
N SER A 384 4.76 34.32 5.60
CA SER A 384 5.11 35.65 6.06
C SER A 384 6.22 35.60 7.13
N PRO A 385 7.08 36.64 7.24
CA PRO A 385 8.11 36.69 8.29
C PRO A 385 7.52 36.62 9.70
N GLU A 386 6.35 37.21 9.92
CA GLU A 386 5.65 37.20 11.21
C GLU A 386 5.21 35.76 11.57
N CYS A 387 4.73 34.99 10.61
CA CYS A 387 4.38 33.58 10.83
C CYS A 387 5.62 32.69 11.02
N ALA A 388 6.73 33.01 10.36
CA ALA A 388 7.98 32.26 10.51
C ALA A 388 8.61 32.45 11.91
N ALA A 389 8.48 33.66 12.50
CA ALA A 389 9.07 33.99 13.80
C ALA A 389 8.63 33.04 14.94
N GLN A 390 7.44 32.39 14.81
CA GLN A 390 7.02 31.38 15.80
C GLN A 390 7.91 30.11 15.84
N PHE A 391 8.74 29.92 14.85
CA PHE A 391 9.67 28.76 14.73
C PHE A 391 11.13 29.11 15.00
N ASP A 392 11.43 30.36 15.34
CA ASP A 392 12.81 30.84 15.62
C ASP A 392 13.32 30.37 16.99
N THR A 393 12.43 30.00 17.91
CA THR A 393 12.83 29.42 19.20
C THR A 393 13.16 27.95 18.99
N GLN A 394 14.45 27.61 19.09
CA GLN A 394 14.85 26.19 19.21
C GLN A 394 14.33 25.69 20.58
N PRO A 395 13.48 24.63 20.59
CA PRO A 395 13.33 23.90 21.85
C PRO A 395 14.68 23.30 22.22
N GLU A 396 15.06 23.40 23.49
CA GLU A 396 16.20 22.64 24.01
C GLU A 396 16.00 21.16 23.65
N PRO A 397 17.05 20.44 23.22
CA PRO A 397 16.94 19.03 22.95
C PRO A 397 16.48 18.35 24.26
N GLU A 398 15.28 17.75 24.22
CA GLU A 398 14.90 16.79 25.25
C GLU A 398 16.00 15.71 25.24
N GLU A 399 16.75 15.61 26.35
CA GLU A 399 17.75 14.56 26.56
C GLU A 399 17.03 13.21 26.26
N GLU A 400 17.56 12.46 25.31
CA GLU A 400 17.16 11.08 25.11
C GLU A 400 17.36 10.35 26.44
N GLU A 401 16.28 10.03 27.14
CA GLU A 401 16.33 9.05 28.22
C GLU A 401 16.81 7.72 27.62
N THR A 402 18.10 7.52 27.66
CA THR A 402 18.74 6.22 27.49
C THR A 402 18.31 5.34 28.66
N THR A 403 17.31 4.49 28.43
CA THR A 403 17.08 3.29 29.24
C THR A 403 16.74 2.10 28.35
#